data_fa977f881ef3444ee67bfc42238b8c3f
#
_entry.id   fa977f881ef3444ee67bfc42238b8c3f
#
_cell.length_a   1.000
_cell.length_b   1.000
_cell.length_c   1.000
_cell.angle_alpha   90.00
_cell.angle_beta   90.00
_cell.angle_gamma   90.00
#
_symmetry.space_group_name_H-M   'P 1'
#
loop_
_entity.id
_entity.type
_entity.pdbx_description
1 polymer ?
#
loop_
_entity_poly.entity_id
_entity_poly.type
_entity_poly.pdbx_seq_one_letter_code
_entity_poly.pdbx_strand_id
1 'polypeptide(L)'
;IPILQRFSAVIIEDSSIVSLPDELAESWQATGERTGHNQAGLKLELRYDLLTGQLRGPFLEDARVQDRSSILQTLEVPKKALRLTDLGYFSLDKLAEQSTSGSYWLSRLQVQTAVFDAAGQRLDLGQFLASQSTNFVDLVVTIGVSHRLSTRLLAARVPPEVAAERR
;
A
#
# COMPACT_ATOMS: atom_id res chain seq x y z
N ILE A 1 -19.80 -9.70 1.22
CA ILE A 1 -19.97 -8.35 1.84
C ILE A 1 -20.61 -7.46 0.79
N PRO A 2 -21.87 -6.95 1.00
CA PRO A 2 -22.64 -6.26 -0.05
C PRO A 2 -21.93 -5.05 -0.68
N ILE A 3 -21.16 -4.28 0.09
CA ILE A 3 -20.44 -3.11 -0.41
C ILE A 3 -19.40 -3.46 -1.49
N LEU A 4 -18.78 -4.63 -1.39
CA LEU A 4 -17.75 -5.05 -2.35
C LEU A 4 -18.34 -5.33 -3.73
N GLN A 5 -19.62 -5.68 -3.83
CA GLN A 5 -20.32 -5.90 -5.10
C GLN A 5 -20.52 -4.63 -5.94
N ARG A 6 -20.18 -3.45 -5.40
CA ARG A 6 -20.19 -2.18 -6.12
C ARG A 6 -18.97 -2.01 -7.04
N PHE A 7 -17.95 -2.82 -6.84
CA PHE A 7 -16.72 -2.79 -7.62
C PHE A 7 -16.75 -3.85 -8.73
N SER A 8 -16.07 -3.58 -9.83
CA SER A 8 -15.91 -4.56 -10.93
C SER A 8 -14.96 -5.70 -10.56
N ALA A 9 -14.02 -5.44 -9.66
CA ALA A 9 -13.12 -6.39 -9.03
C ALA A 9 -12.67 -5.84 -7.67
N VAL A 10 -12.25 -6.69 -6.74
CA VAL A 10 -11.59 -6.30 -5.49
C VAL A 10 -10.24 -6.99 -5.43
N ILE A 11 -9.21 -6.25 -5.77
CA ILE A 11 -7.85 -6.76 -5.98
C ILE A 11 -7.04 -6.55 -4.70
N ILE A 12 -6.51 -7.63 -4.16
CA ILE A 12 -5.57 -7.63 -3.05
C ILE A 12 -4.20 -8.02 -3.59
N GLU A 13 -3.18 -7.26 -3.24
CA GLU A 13 -1.80 -7.53 -3.62
C GLU A 13 -0.91 -7.59 -2.41
N ASP A 14 -0.06 -8.60 -2.40
CA ASP A 14 0.89 -8.82 -1.31
C ASP A 14 2.09 -9.62 -1.81
N SER A 15 3.17 -9.58 -1.05
CA SER A 15 4.40 -10.30 -1.34
C SER A 15 4.88 -11.09 -0.14
N SER A 16 5.61 -12.17 -0.41
CA SER A 16 6.31 -12.96 0.59
C SER A 16 7.74 -13.21 0.15
N ILE A 17 8.67 -13.18 1.09
CA ILE A 17 10.09 -13.44 0.82
C ILE A 17 10.46 -14.82 1.35
N VAL A 18 11.13 -15.60 0.51
CA VAL A 18 11.70 -16.90 0.85
C VAL A 18 13.22 -16.76 0.81
N SER A 19 13.88 -17.09 1.91
CA SER A 19 15.34 -17.18 1.94
C SER A 19 15.81 -18.36 1.12
N LEU A 20 16.81 -18.16 0.29
CA LEU A 20 17.44 -19.19 -0.53
C LEU A 20 18.86 -19.47 -0.03
N PRO A 21 19.44 -20.65 -0.38
CA PRO A 21 20.86 -20.90 -0.18
C PRO A 21 21.74 -19.85 -0.85
N ASP A 22 22.82 -19.43 -0.18
CA ASP A 22 23.69 -18.31 -0.64
C ASP A 22 24.35 -18.58 -1.99
N GLU A 23 24.48 -19.84 -2.42
CA GLU A 23 24.96 -20.24 -3.75
C GLU A 23 24.09 -19.70 -4.89
N LEU A 24 22.83 -19.33 -4.58
CA LEU A 24 21.90 -18.75 -5.55
C LEU A 24 21.92 -17.22 -5.60
N ALA A 25 22.82 -16.57 -4.85
CA ALA A 25 22.87 -15.11 -4.75
C ALA A 25 23.19 -14.40 -6.08
N GLU A 26 23.85 -15.06 -7.02
CA GLU A 26 24.07 -14.50 -8.36
C GLU A 26 22.78 -14.39 -9.18
N SER A 27 21.83 -15.29 -8.94
CA SER A 27 20.54 -15.33 -9.66
C SER A 27 19.39 -14.65 -8.90
N TRP A 28 19.43 -14.69 -7.57
CA TRP A 28 18.37 -14.19 -6.70
C TRP A 28 18.95 -13.41 -5.52
N GLN A 29 18.98 -12.11 -5.63
CA GLN A 29 19.61 -11.27 -4.61
C GLN A 29 18.64 -10.90 -3.49
N ALA A 30 19.07 -11.12 -2.25
CA ALA A 30 18.36 -10.64 -1.06
C ALA A 30 18.86 -9.25 -0.63
N THR A 31 18.13 -8.63 0.30
CA THR A 31 18.52 -7.34 0.90
C THR A 31 19.80 -7.41 1.73
N GLY A 32 20.30 -8.63 2.02
CA GLY A 32 21.50 -8.90 2.81
C GLY A 32 21.37 -8.46 4.28
N GLU A 33 21.66 -9.35 5.22
CA GLU A 33 21.92 -8.91 6.58
C GLU A 33 23.39 -8.42 6.70
N ARG A 34 23.63 -7.47 7.63
CA ARG A 34 25.00 -6.96 7.94
C ARG A 34 25.99 -8.05 8.37
N THR A 35 25.50 -9.25 8.66
CA THR A 35 26.28 -10.41 9.11
C THR A 35 26.78 -11.32 7.99
N GLY A 36 26.48 -11.01 6.72
CA GLY A 36 26.97 -11.79 5.56
C GLY A 36 26.23 -13.10 5.30
N HIS A 37 25.15 -13.37 6.04
CA HIS A 37 24.25 -14.49 5.79
C HIS A 37 23.00 -14.02 5.07
N ASN A 38 22.29 -14.93 4.37
CA ASN A 38 21.07 -14.64 3.59
C ASN A 38 21.29 -13.66 2.43
N GLN A 39 22.28 -13.94 1.59
CA GLN A 39 22.57 -13.13 0.39
C GLN A 39 21.60 -13.43 -0.77
N ALA A 40 20.95 -14.59 -0.74
CA ALA A 40 19.97 -15.02 -1.74
C ALA A 40 18.56 -15.01 -1.18
N GLY A 41 17.62 -14.47 -1.94
CA GLY A 41 16.21 -14.43 -1.55
C GLY A 41 15.29 -14.24 -2.75
N LEU A 42 14.19 -14.98 -2.73
CA LEU A 42 13.15 -14.96 -3.74
C LEU A 42 11.92 -14.25 -3.19
N LYS A 43 11.44 -13.27 -3.91
CA LYS A 43 10.18 -12.59 -3.61
C LYS A 43 9.08 -13.18 -4.48
N LEU A 44 8.01 -13.63 -3.81
CA LEU A 44 6.79 -14.17 -4.40
C LEU A 44 5.72 -13.09 -4.36
N GLU A 45 5.32 -12.60 -5.52
CA GLU A 45 4.30 -11.56 -5.67
C GLU A 45 2.98 -12.17 -6.10
N LEU A 46 1.90 -11.84 -5.39
CA LEU A 46 0.58 -12.40 -5.64
C LEU A 46 -0.47 -11.30 -5.82
N ARG A 47 -1.36 -11.51 -6.78
CA ARG A 47 -2.58 -10.71 -6.96
C ARG A 47 -3.79 -11.62 -6.86
N TYR A 48 -4.71 -11.28 -5.95
CA TYR A 48 -5.93 -12.02 -5.70
C TYR A 48 -7.16 -11.15 -5.91
N ASP A 49 -8.11 -11.61 -6.72
CA ASP A 49 -9.42 -10.96 -6.84
C ASP A 49 -10.40 -11.63 -5.88
N LEU A 50 -10.79 -10.87 -4.86
CA LEU A 50 -11.68 -11.34 -3.79
C LEU A 50 -13.10 -11.68 -4.29
N LEU A 51 -13.57 -11.07 -5.40
CA LEU A 51 -14.92 -11.32 -5.91
C LEU A 51 -15.01 -12.60 -6.71
N THR A 52 -13.99 -12.91 -7.49
CA THR A 52 -13.96 -14.07 -8.38
C THR A 52 -13.19 -15.25 -7.81
N GLY A 53 -12.37 -15.02 -6.78
CA GLY A 53 -11.44 -16.01 -6.25
C GLY A 53 -10.23 -16.25 -7.16
N GLN A 54 -10.04 -15.44 -8.20
CA GLN A 54 -8.93 -15.61 -9.13
C GLN A 54 -7.60 -15.19 -8.48
N LEU A 55 -6.63 -16.09 -8.50
CA LEU A 55 -5.25 -15.85 -8.11
C LEU A 55 -4.38 -15.71 -9.36
N ARG A 56 -3.54 -14.67 -9.41
CA ARG A 56 -2.50 -14.47 -10.41
C ARG A 56 -1.13 -14.45 -9.76
N GLY A 57 -0.18 -15.13 -10.34
CA GLY A 57 1.15 -15.36 -9.82
C GLY A 57 1.32 -16.80 -9.31
N PRO A 58 2.36 -17.09 -8.48
CA PRO A 58 3.34 -16.10 -8.04
C PRO A 58 4.17 -15.53 -9.19
N PHE A 59 4.37 -14.21 -9.19
CA PHE A 59 5.44 -13.59 -9.97
C PHE A 59 6.70 -13.62 -9.12
N LEU A 60 7.84 -13.91 -9.75
CA LEU A 60 9.10 -14.11 -9.05
C LEU A 60 10.01 -12.91 -9.29
N GLU A 61 10.52 -12.32 -8.23
CA GLU A 61 11.46 -11.20 -8.25
C GLU A 61 12.57 -11.41 -7.22
N ASP A 62 13.68 -10.70 -7.35
CA ASP A 62 14.71 -10.64 -6.31
C ASP A 62 14.09 -10.10 -5.00
N ALA A 63 14.46 -10.67 -3.86
CA ALA A 63 13.94 -10.22 -2.57
C ALA A 63 14.28 -8.75 -2.25
N ARG A 64 15.31 -8.17 -2.90
CA ARG A 64 15.69 -6.75 -2.77
C ARG A 64 14.76 -5.78 -3.52
N VAL A 65 13.91 -6.26 -4.44
CA VAL A 65 12.96 -5.42 -5.16
C VAL A 65 11.96 -4.84 -4.18
N GLN A 66 11.85 -3.52 -4.13
CA GLN A 66 10.92 -2.84 -3.24
C GLN A 66 9.49 -2.99 -3.79
N ASP A 67 8.49 -3.16 -2.91
CA ASP A 67 7.07 -3.31 -3.30
C ASP A 67 6.57 -2.18 -4.21
N ARG A 68 7.03 -0.94 -3.96
CA ARG A 68 6.70 0.23 -4.81
C ARG A 68 7.23 0.13 -6.24
N SER A 69 8.18 -0.78 -6.51
CA SER A 69 8.80 -1.01 -7.82
C SER A 69 8.52 -2.41 -8.34
N SER A 70 7.68 -3.18 -7.65
CA SER A 70 7.38 -4.56 -8.00
C SER A 70 6.61 -4.68 -9.31
N ILE A 71 6.63 -5.85 -9.89
CA ILE A 71 5.86 -6.18 -11.10
C ILE A 71 4.36 -5.95 -10.92
N LEU A 72 3.82 -6.09 -9.70
CA LEU A 72 2.41 -5.83 -9.41
C LEU A 72 2.01 -4.38 -9.71
N GLN A 73 2.96 -3.43 -9.60
CA GLN A 73 2.71 -2.02 -9.94
C GLN A 73 2.55 -1.77 -11.45
N THR A 74 2.93 -2.73 -12.28
CA THR A 74 2.81 -2.64 -13.74
C THR A 74 1.52 -3.29 -14.27
N LEU A 75 0.86 -4.08 -13.43
CA LEU A 75 -0.34 -4.80 -13.83
C LEU A 75 -1.56 -3.85 -13.90
N GLU A 76 -2.29 -3.95 -14.97
CA GLU A 76 -3.51 -3.15 -15.16
C GLU A 76 -4.55 -3.42 -14.06
N VAL A 77 -5.18 -2.35 -13.58
CA VAL A 77 -6.32 -2.38 -12.66
C VAL A 77 -7.56 -1.99 -13.43
N PRO A 78 -8.58 -2.85 -13.53
CA PRO A 78 -9.79 -2.57 -14.30
C PRO A 78 -10.52 -1.32 -13.81
N LYS A 79 -11.21 -0.62 -14.69
CA LYS A 79 -12.08 0.50 -14.30
C LYS A 79 -13.11 0.04 -13.28
N LYS A 80 -13.38 0.90 -12.29
CA LYS A 80 -14.29 0.62 -11.15
C LYS A 80 -13.83 -0.53 -10.24
N ALA A 81 -12.64 -1.11 -10.43
CA ALA A 81 -12.08 -2.03 -9.46
C ALA A 81 -11.56 -1.29 -8.21
N LEU A 82 -11.58 -1.96 -7.08
CA LEU A 82 -10.91 -1.52 -5.85
C LEU A 82 -9.60 -2.28 -5.68
N ARG A 83 -8.49 -1.56 -5.61
CA ARG A 83 -7.17 -2.12 -5.28
C ARG A 83 -6.86 -1.90 -3.80
N LEU A 84 -6.46 -2.97 -3.12
CA LEU A 84 -6.08 -3.00 -1.71
C LEU A 84 -4.61 -3.38 -1.62
N THR A 85 -3.79 -2.50 -1.09
CA THR A 85 -2.36 -2.73 -0.90
C THR A 85 -1.91 -2.24 0.46
N ASP A 86 -0.82 -2.83 0.96
CA ASP A 86 -0.20 -2.36 2.18
C ASP A 86 0.68 -1.10 1.95
N LEU A 87 1.40 -0.68 3.00
CA LEU A 87 2.23 0.52 2.96
C LEU A 87 3.47 0.38 2.06
N GLY A 88 3.97 -0.84 1.85
CA GLY A 88 5.12 -1.11 0.98
C GLY A 88 4.87 -0.70 -0.47
N TYR A 89 3.64 -0.86 -0.92
CA TYR A 89 3.20 -0.49 -2.28
C TYR A 89 2.81 1.00 -2.42
N PHE A 90 2.87 1.80 -1.37
CA PHE A 90 2.44 3.20 -1.41
C PHE A 90 3.31 4.03 -2.37
N SER A 91 2.69 4.55 -3.44
CA SER A 91 3.30 5.44 -4.41
C SER A 91 2.26 6.45 -4.90
N LEU A 92 2.51 7.75 -4.67
CA LEU A 92 1.59 8.81 -5.11
C LEU A 92 1.42 8.84 -6.63
N ASP A 93 2.47 8.54 -7.40
CA ASP A 93 2.40 8.43 -8.85
C ASP A 93 1.37 7.36 -9.27
N LYS A 94 1.50 6.17 -8.69
CA LYS A 94 0.60 5.04 -8.99
C LYS A 94 -0.82 5.27 -8.52
N LEU A 95 -1.02 5.88 -7.36
CA LEU A 95 -2.35 6.23 -6.86
C LEU A 95 -3.02 7.29 -7.75
N ALA A 96 -2.27 8.27 -8.25
CA ALA A 96 -2.77 9.28 -9.18
C ALA A 96 -3.12 8.67 -10.55
N GLU A 97 -2.24 7.82 -11.11
CA GLU A 97 -2.48 7.08 -12.33
C GLU A 97 -3.76 6.23 -12.24
N GLN A 98 -3.91 5.49 -11.15
CA GLN A 98 -5.07 4.65 -10.88
C GLN A 98 -6.35 5.46 -10.74
N SER A 99 -6.32 6.60 -10.05
CA SER A 99 -7.46 7.52 -9.95
C SER A 99 -7.88 8.05 -11.32
N THR A 100 -6.91 8.39 -12.17
CA THR A 100 -7.16 8.87 -13.54
C THR A 100 -7.74 7.79 -14.44
N SER A 101 -7.34 6.53 -14.28
CA SER A 101 -7.88 5.39 -15.03
C SER A 101 -9.31 5.02 -14.64
N GLY A 102 -9.85 5.62 -13.56
CA GLY A 102 -11.22 5.39 -13.09
C GLY A 102 -11.37 4.14 -12.24
N SER A 103 -10.31 3.70 -11.60
CA SER A 103 -10.33 2.67 -10.55
C SER A 103 -10.18 3.30 -9.16
N TYR A 104 -10.45 2.52 -8.13
CA TYR A 104 -10.38 2.93 -6.74
C TYR A 104 -9.22 2.24 -6.04
N TRP A 105 -8.73 2.86 -4.97
CA TRP A 105 -7.67 2.30 -4.14
C TRP A 105 -7.94 2.54 -2.65
N LEU A 106 -7.45 1.62 -1.83
CA LEU A 106 -7.38 1.77 -0.39
C LEU A 106 -5.97 1.34 0.04
N SER A 107 -5.26 2.25 0.65
CA SER A 107 -3.89 2.05 1.13
C SER A 107 -3.71 2.73 2.49
N ARG A 108 -2.75 2.26 3.27
CA ARG A 108 -2.28 2.99 4.43
C ARG A 108 -1.57 4.27 3.96
N LEU A 109 -1.70 5.35 4.72
CA LEU A 109 -1.00 6.60 4.45
C LEU A 109 0.43 6.55 5.01
N GLN A 110 1.41 6.87 4.18
CA GLN A 110 2.79 7.05 4.65
C GLN A 110 2.91 8.33 5.47
N VAL A 111 3.50 8.24 6.66
CA VAL A 111 3.52 9.33 7.67
C VAL A 111 4.12 10.65 7.14
N GLN A 112 5.13 10.57 6.26
CA GLN A 112 5.77 11.78 5.69
C GLN A 112 4.96 12.43 4.55
N THR A 113 3.87 11.81 4.11
CA THR A 113 3.05 12.37 3.04
C THR A 113 2.41 13.68 3.49
N ALA A 114 2.61 14.74 2.71
CA ALA A 114 1.96 16.01 2.96
C ALA A 114 0.44 15.87 2.75
N VAL A 115 -0.34 16.28 3.74
CA VAL A 115 -1.81 16.28 3.72
C VAL A 115 -2.29 17.72 3.78
N PHE A 116 -3.27 18.06 2.97
CA PHE A 116 -3.87 19.39 2.91
C PHE A 116 -5.38 19.29 3.10
N ASP A 117 -5.95 20.27 3.80
CA ASP A 117 -7.38 20.39 3.99
C ASP A 117 -8.12 20.89 2.73
N ALA A 118 -9.43 21.07 2.84
CA ALA A 118 -10.26 21.59 1.76
C ALA A 118 -9.92 23.05 1.35
N ALA A 119 -9.28 23.83 2.24
CA ALA A 119 -8.81 25.18 1.95
C ALA A 119 -7.39 25.17 1.32
N GLY A 120 -6.78 24.00 1.15
CA GLY A 120 -5.44 23.84 0.61
C GLY A 120 -4.32 24.12 1.62
N GLN A 121 -4.64 24.28 2.90
CA GLN A 121 -3.65 24.46 3.97
C GLN A 121 -3.07 23.13 4.39
N ARG A 122 -1.75 23.09 4.61
CA ARG A 122 -1.07 21.88 5.06
C ARG A 122 -1.49 21.55 6.50
N LEU A 123 -1.94 20.31 6.71
CA LEU A 123 -2.29 19.78 8.03
C LEU A 123 -1.06 19.16 8.70
N ASP A 124 -0.84 19.51 9.96
CA ASP A 124 -0.11 18.63 10.87
C ASP A 124 -1.07 17.52 11.28
N LEU A 125 -0.96 16.38 10.60
CA LEU A 125 -1.90 15.27 10.76
C LEU A 125 -1.90 14.73 12.21
N GLY A 126 -0.72 14.71 12.86
CA GLY A 126 -0.58 14.25 14.25
C GLY A 126 -1.35 15.15 15.21
N GLN A 127 -1.12 16.46 15.16
CA GLN A 127 -1.83 17.45 15.98
C GLN A 127 -3.32 17.47 15.65
N PHE A 128 -3.67 17.43 14.37
CA PHE A 128 -5.07 17.40 13.94
C PHE A 128 -5.82 16.19 14.52
N LEU A 129 -5.28 14.98 14.38
CA LEU A 129 -5.91 13.76 14.89
C LEU A 129 -5.96 13.74 16.42
N ALA A 130 -4.94 14.26 17.11
CA ALA A 130 -4.94 14.37 18.57
C ALA A 130 -6.03 15.32 19.10
N SER A 131 -6.36 16.37 18.36
CA SER A 131 -7.40 17.35 18.72
C SER A 131 -8.83 16.85 18.53
N GLN A 132 -9.04 15.71 17.80
CA GLN A 132 -10.38 15.20 17.54
C GLN A 132 -11.00 14.57 18.79
N SER A 133 -12.24 14.92 19.08
CA SER A 133 -13.02 14.32 20.18
C SER A 133 -13.63 12.96 19.82
N THR A 134 -13.73 12.64 18.52
CA THR A 134 -14.30 11.39 18.01
C THR A 134 -13.24 10.31 17.87
N ASN A 135 -13.64 9.05 18.01
CA ASN A 135 -12.76 7.90 17.76
C ASN A 135 -12.58 7.58 16.27
N PHE A 136 -13.36 8.22 15.40
CA PHE A 136 -13.30 8.01 13.97
C PHE A 136 -13.33 9.35 13.25
N VAL A 137 -12.42 9.51 12.29
CA VAL A 137 -12.30 10.70 11.43
C VAL A 137 -12.49 10.25 9.99
N ASP A 138 -13.29 11.00 9.24
CA ASP A 138 -13.60 10.77 7.84
C ASP A 138 -13.71 12.13 7.15
N LEU A 139 -12.74 12.46 6.32
CA LEU A 139 -12.71 13.75 5.65
C LEU A 139 -12.10 13.69 4.26
N VAL A 140 -12.50 14.59 3.39
CA VAL A 140 -11.87 14.82 2.09
C VAL A 140 -10.62 15.66 2.31
N VAL A 141 -9.50 15.18 1.78
CA VAL A 141 -8.19 15.83 1.85
C VAL A 141 -7.52 15.78 0.49
N THR A 142 -6.45 16.55 0.37
CA THR A 142 -5.52 16.46 -0.76
C THR A 142 -4.18 15.96 -0.24
N ILE A 143 -3.58 14.96 -0.90
CA ILE A 143 -2.29 14.38 -0.51
C ILE A 143 -1.22 14.61 -1.56
N GLY A 144 0.05 14.73 -1.08
CA GLY A 144 1.22 15.00 -1.91
C GLY A 144 1.39 16.46 -2.31
N VAL A 145 2.63 16.92 -2.36
CA VAL A 145 2.96 18.31 -2.72
C VAL A 145 2.76 18.56 -4.21
N SER A 146 3.29 17.69 -5.05
CA SER A 146 3.26 17.81 -6.51
C SER A 146 1.96 17.28 -7.11
N HIS A 147 1.51 16.08 -6.68
CA HIS A 147 0.33 15.42 -7.25
C HIS A 147 -0.99 16.05 -6.83
N ARG A 148 -1.03 16.63 -5.62
CA ARG A 148 -2.28 17.21 -5.08
C ARG A 148 -3.49 16.29 -5.29
N LEU A 149 -3.31 15.00 -4.99
CA LEU A 149 -4.31 13.98 -5.21
C LEU A 149 -5.45 14.12 -4.21
N SER A 150 -6.65 14.46 -4.70
CA SER A 150 -7.85 14.52 -3.87
C SER A 150 -8.29 13.11 -3.48
N THR A 151 -8.49 12.90 -2.19
CA THR A 151 -8.85 11.60 -1.64
C THR A 151 -9.63 11.73 -0.33
N ARG A 152 -10.07 10.60 0.19
CA ARG A 152 -10.76 10.49 1.48
C ARG A 152 -9.81 9.90 2.52
N LEU A 153 -9.58 10.63 3.59
CA LEU A 153 -8.80 10.18 4.74
C LEU A 153 -9.72 9.56 5.79
N LEU A 154 -9.44 8.32 6.12
CA LEU A 154 -10.10 7.60 7.20
C LEU A 154 -9.09 7.35 8.32
N ALA A 155 -9.42 7.73 9.55
CA ALA A 155 -8.58 7.44 10.70
C ALA A 155 -9.45 6.94 11.87
N ALA A 156 -8.99 5.88 12.51
CA ALA A 156 -9.62 5.33 13.69
C ALA A 156 -8.64 5.35 14.87
N ARG A 157 -9.11 5.82 16.02
CA ARG A 157 -8.34 5.78 17.26
C ARG A 157 -8.29 4.34 17.75
N VAL A 158 -7.10 3.82 17.93
CA VAL A 158 -6.90 2.50 18.56
C VAL A 158 -6.82 2.64 20.08
N PRO A 159 -7.23 1.62 20.86
CA PRO A 159 -7.05 1.60 22.30
C PRO A 159 -5.57 1.81 22.71
N PRO A 160 -5.32 2.44 23.87
CA PRO A 160 -3.94 2.75 24.30
C PRO A 160 -3.03 1.52 24.39
N GLU A 161 -3.55 0.38 24.81
CA GLU A 161 -2.82 -0.89 24.88
C GLU A 161 -2.35 -1.35 23.50
N VAL A 162 -3.21 -1.27 22.47
CA VAL A 162 -2.86 -1.61 21.09
C VAL A 162 -1.86 -0.62 20.51
N ALA A 163 -1.95 0.66 20.89
CA ALA A 163 -0.99 1.68 20.46
C ALA A 163 0.39 1.46 21.07
N ALA A 164 0.46 0.95 22.31
CA ALA A 164 1.72 0.66 23.00
C ALA A 164 2.46 -0.53 22.37
N GLU A 165 1.74 -1.57 21.93
CA GLU A 165 2.32 -2.74 21.27
C GLU A 165 2.91 -2.45 19.87
N ARG A 166 2.51 -1.32 19.24
CA ARG A 166 2.92 -0.94 17.88
C ARG A 166 4.03 0.10 17.85
N ARG A 167 4.58 0.47 18.99
CA ARG A 167 5.74 1.37 19.13
C ARG A 167 7.02 0.57 19.27
#